data_a512c7e0ba62cdb393d9b3e113eff32b
#
_entry.id   a512c7e0ba62cdb393d9b3e113eff32b
#
_cell.length_a   1.000
_cell.length_b   1.000
_cell.length_c   1.000
_cell.angle_alpha   90.00
_cell.angle_beta   90.00
_cell.angle_gamma   90.00
#
_symmetry.space_group_name_H-M   'P 1'
#
loop_
_entity.id
_entity.type
_entity.pdbx_description
1 polymer ?
#
loop_
_entity_poly.entity_id
_entity_poly.type
_entity_poly.pdbx_seq_one_letter_code
_entity_poly.pdbx_strand_id
1 'polypeptide(L)'
;MATNATTEHAGVPDRQQWSGQFGFIISAIGSAVGLGNIWRFPGVAYDNGGGAFLIPYLVALLTAGIPILFLDYALGHRFRGSAPLAFRRLAGRFGRWTESIGWFQVMICFFIAIYYAAILAWAASYFVFSFDQKWGDDTVGFLVGDYLQTDGVTGGFLAPVAGVIVPLALIWILAIVVMALGVKKGVEMANTIAIPVLVIAFGILVVRSLFLPGAADGINALFTPDFSALGKPEVWVAAYAQIFFSLSIAFGIMLTYASYRKRRSNLTSPGLVVAFANSSFEIMAGLGVFSILGFMAHENGQTLAELKDSGTAIKGIGLSFMTFPKVVSEMPGSALFGALFFGSLLLAGFTSLISILQVISGALQDKFGLSEARAALVMGIPVAVVSIVAFGTKAGMPNLDVVDKYTNEIGIVLSAVVMMVSVMWILGRGRELSFHLSVLSTFKVGPIWRLLVSVVSPLALGYILAVTVHSLLADGYESYSATLLNVAGWGAVIVSIAASFVLAFAVPWKKDPLDFEAYPRYGGFVWGTGRSGSAGGGGGEVATAREPEPELVVEVTAEERN
;
A
#
# COMPACT_ATOMS: atom_id res chain seq x y z
N MET A 1 32.31 32.39 37.25
CA MET A 1 31.30 31.29 37.20
C MET A 1 30.13 31.80 36.42
N ALA A 2 30.05 31.46 35.12
CA ALA A 2 28.93 31.81 34.26
C ALA A 2 28.15 30.51 34.03
N THR A 3 26.99 30.45 34.62
CA THR A 3 26.02 29.36 34.45
C THR A 3 25.43 29.45 33.04
N ASN A 4 25.87 28.56 32.15
CA ASN A 4 25.17 28.31 30.89
C ASN A 4 23.80 27.66 31.19
N ALA A 5 22.78 28.50 31.24
CA ALA A 5 21.40 28.02 31.16
C ALA A 5 21.13 27.56 29.71
N THR A 6 21.28 26.29 29.47
CA THR A 6 20.69 25.64 28.31
C THR A 6 19.16 25.75 28.44
N THR A 7 18.58 26.66 27.69
CA THR A 7 17.14 26.69 27.47
C THR A 7 16.74 25.38 26.78
N GLU A 8 16.36 24.38 27.58
CA GLU A 8 15.57 23.25 27.10
C GLU A 8 14.29 23.83 26.51
N HIS A 9 14.22 23.89 25.19
CA HIS A 9 12.95 24.05 24.51
C HIS A 9 12.09 22.88 24.98
N ALA A 10 11.01 23.18 25.71
CA ALA A 10 9.96 22.24 26.05
C ALA A 10 9.39 21.69 24.74
N GLY A 11 10.04 20.62 24.24
CA GLY A 11 9.81 20.05 22.91
C GLY A 11 8.43 19.43 22.85
N VAL A 12 7.78 19.61 21.73
CA VAL A 12 6.76 18.69 21.22
C VAL A 12 7.22 17.27 21.53
N PRO A 13 6.40 16.42 22.18
CA PRO A 13 6.79 15.04 22.53
C PRO A 13 7.40 14.38 21.32
N ASP A 14 8.58 13.84 21.49
CA ASP A 14 9.36 13.27 20.39
C ASP A 14 8.54 12.16 19.76
N ARG A 15 8.15 12.36 18.46
CA ARG A 15 7.40 11.36 17.71
C ARG A 15 8.21 10.08 17.72
N GLN A 16 7.55 8.91 17.85
CA GLN A 16 8.22 7.63 17.72
C GLN A 16 9.12 7.60 16.48
N GLN A 17 10.22 6.89 16.60
CA GLN A 17 11.22 6.76 15.54
C GLN A 17 11.53 5.29 15.30
N TRP A 18 11.82 4.96 14.05
CA TRP A 18 12.43 3.68 13.70
C TRP A 18 13.75 3.49 14.44
N SER A 19 14.14 2.24 14.73
CA SER A 19 15.44 1.95 15.36
C SER A 19 16.61 2.45 14.51
N GLY A 20 16.44 2.42 13.17
CA GLY A 20 17.44 2.84 12.20
C GLY A 20 16.92 2.81 10.75
N GLN A 21 17.87 2.90 9.83
CA GLN A 21 17.56 2.83 8.39
C GLN A 21 17.04 1.45 7.98
N PHE A 22 17.60 0.39 8.54
CA PHE A 22 17.18 -0.99 8.27
C PHE A 22 15.73 -1.23 8.70
N GLY A 23 15.36 -0.83 9.94
CA GLY A 23 13.99 -0.96 10.44
C GLY A 23 12.97 -0.24 9.57
N PHE A 24 13.31 0.94 9.06
CA PHE A 24 12.48 1.65 8.10
C PHE A 24 12.34 0.90 6.77
N ILE A 25 13.46 0.46 6.17
CA ILE A 25 13.46 -0.22 4.87
C ILE A 25 12.67 -1.53 4.95
N ILE A 26 12.93 -2.37 5.97
CA ILE A 26 12.25 -3.67 6.11
C ILE A 26 10.74 -3.49 6.33
N SER A 27 10.34 -2.45 7.09
CA SER A 27 8.92 -2.16 7.30
C SER A 27 8.26 -1.61 6.03
N ALA A 28 8.95 -0.78 5.25
CA ALA A 28 8.45 -0.28 3.98
C ALA A 28 8.35 -1.39 2.92
N ILE A 29 9.32 -2.32 2.87
CA ILE A 29 9.23 -3.54 2.05
C ILE A 29 8.04 -4.38 2.49
N GLY A 30 7.85 -4.62 3.80
CA GLY A 30 6.73 -5.40 4.32
C GLY A 30 5.36 -4.77 4.09
N SER A 31 5.32 -3.45 3.90
CA SER A 31 4.09 -2.78 3.45
C SER A 31 3.84 -2.96 1.95
N ALA A 32 4.89 -2.91 1.14
CA ALA A 32 4.79 -3.00 -0.31
C ALA A 32 4.60 -4.46 -0.79
N VAL A 33 5.37 -5.40 -0.22
CA VAL A 33 5.24 -6.83 -0.51
C VAL A 33 4.01 -7.38 0.19
N GLY A 34 2.94 -7.53 -0.54
CA GLY A 34 1.64 -7.99 -0.06
C GLY A 34 1.02 -9.07 -0.91
N LEU A 35 -0.26 -9.31 -0.71
CA LEU A 35 -1.04 -10.31 -1.46
C LEU A 35 -1.00 -10.06 -2.97
N GLY A 36 -1.06 -8.78 -3.39
CA GLY A 36 -1.05 -8.39 -4.79
C GLY A 36 0.17 -8.85 -5.58
N ASN A 37 1.33 -8.94 -4.93
CA ASN A 37 2.56 -9.41 -5.55
C ASN A 37 2.49 -10.90 -5.91
N ILE A 38 1.82 -11.69 -5.08
CA ILE A 38 1.75 -13.15 -5.23
C ILE A 38 0.62 -13.53 -6.20
N TRP A 39 -0.56 -12.92 -6.05
CA TRP A 39 -1.74 -13.39 -6.78
C TRP A 39 -2.22 -12.49 -7.92
N ARG A 40 -1.82 -11.20 -7.96
CA ARG A 40 -2.29 -10.25 -8.99
C ARG A 40 -1.27 -10.07 -10.10
N PHE A 41 -0.02 -9.74 -9.76
CA PHE A 41 1.02 -9.43 -10.72
C PHE A 41 1.21 -10.51 -11.79
N PRO A 42 1.33 -11.82 -11.44
CA PRO A 42 1.59 -12.84 -12.45
C PRO A 42 0.49 -12.91 -13.51
N GLY A 43 -0.77 -12.92 -13.08
CA GLY A 43 -1.91 -12.96 -13.99
C GLY A 43 -2.06 -11.69 -14.82
N VAL A 44 -1.82 -10.51 -14.22
CA VAL A 44 -1.83 -9.23 -14.96
C VAL A 44 -0.75 -9.20 -16.03
N ALA A 45 0.47 -9.67 -15.72
CA ALA A 45 1.56 -9.74 -16.69
C ALA A 45 1.20 -10.66 -17.87
N TYR A 46 0.67 -11.85 -17.59
CA TYR A 46 0.25 -12.80 -18.60
C TYR A 46 -0.87 -12.25 -19.50
N ASP A 47 -1.91 -11.67 -18.90
CA ASP A 47 -3.06 -11.10 -19.63
C ASP A 47 -2.69 -9.92 -20.54
N ASN A 48 -1.56 -9.25 -20.27
CA ASN A 48 -1.14 -8.02 -20.94
C ASN A 48 0.14 -8.17 -21.79
N GLY A 49 0.39 -9.35 -22.34
CA GLY A 49 1.45 -9.58 -23.31
C GLY A 49 2.69 -10.27 -22.72
N GLY A 50 2.56 -10.91 -21.55
CA GLY A 50 3.62 -11.72 -20.96
C GLY A 50 4.91 -10.93 -20.72
N GLY A 51 6.04 -11.42 -21.27
CA GLY A 51 7.33 -10.77 -21.13
C GLY A 51 7.39 -9.33 -21.65
N ALA A 52 6.59 -8.98 -22.67
CA ALA A 52 6.53 -7.62 -23.17
C ALA A 52 5.93 -6.63 -22.16
N PHE A 53 5.07 -7.09 -21.25
CA PHE A 53 4.48 -6.28 -20.17
C PHE A 53 5.52 -5.69 -19.22
N LEU A 54 6.70 -6.30 -19.08
CA LEU A 54 7.77 -5.76 -18.24
C LEU A 54 8.26 -4.38 -18.72
N ILE A 55 8.07 -4.03 -20.00
CA ILE A 55 8.45 -2.71 -20.52
C ILE A 55 7.54 -1.62 -19.95
N PRO A 56 6.20 -1.62 -20.17
CA PRO A 56 5.32 -0.64 -19.58
C PRO A 56 5.34 -0.69 -18.03
N TYR A 57 5.57 -1.86 -17.43
CA TYR A 57 5.74 -1.99 -15.99
C TYR A 57 6.95 -1.21 -15.47
N LEU A 58 8.13 -1.35 -16.07
CA LEU A 58 9.32 -0.59 -15.71
C LEU A 58 9.15 0.91 -15.99
N VAL A 59 8.51 1.28 -17.09
CA VAL A 59 8.20 2.69 -17.37
C VAL A 59 7.28 3.25 -16.29
N ALA A 60 6.23 2.55 -15.90
CA ALA A 60 5.34 2.97 -14.82
C ALA A 60 6.07 3.07 -13.46
N LEU A 61 6.96 2.12 -13.16
CA LEU A 61 7.79 2.16 -11.95
C LEU A 61 8.66 3.41 -11.89
N LEU A 62 9.33 3.75 -12.99
CA LEU A 62 10.27 4.87 -13.06
C LEU A 62 9.57 6.23 -13.20
N THR A 63 8.40 6.29 -13.85
CA THR A 63 7.73 7.56 -14.15
C THR A 63 6.62 7.93 -13.17
N ALA A 64 6.03 6.96 -12.47
CA ALA A 64 5.00 7.18 -11.47
C ALA A 64 5.35 6.57 -10.10
N GLY A 65 5.70 5.29 -10.03
CA GLY A 65 5.91 4.58 -8.78
C GLY A 65 6.96 5.25 -7.89
N ILE A 66 8.21 5.30 -8.34
CA ILE A 66 9.32 5.91 -7.59
C ILE A 66 9.10 7.42 -7.37
N PRO A 67 8.67 8.22 -8.36
CA PRO A 67 8.39 9.63 -8.13
C PRO A 67 7.34 9.91 -7.06
N ILE A 68 6.25 9.16 -7.02
CA ILE A 68 5.19 9.32 -6.01
C ILE A 68 5.66 8.81 -4.64
N LEU A 69 6.42 7.70 -4.59
CA LEU A 69 7.06 7.24 -3.36
C LEU A 69 7.96 8.30 -2.73
N PHE A 70 8.75 9.01 -3.56
CA PHE A 70 9.56 10.12 -3.09
C PHE A 70 8.71 11.31 -2.62
N LEU A 71 7.56 11.57 -3.26
CA LEU A 71 6.62 12.58 -2.80
C LEU A 71 6.07 12.25 -1.41
N ASP A 72 5.62 11.02 -1.19
CA ASP A 72 5.15 10.55 0.10
C ASP A 72 6.24 10.68 1.19
N TYR A 73 7.47 10.27 0.86
CA TYR A 73 8.60 10.41 1.78
C TYR A 73 8.91 11.87 2.09
N ALA A 74 8.91 12.73 1.08
CA ALA A 74 9.15 14.16 1.28
C ALA A 74 8.09 14.81 2.17
N LEU A 75 6.81 14.51 1.92
CA LEU A 75 5.69 15.04 2.71
C LEU A 75 5.76 14.56 4.17
N GLY A 76 5.88 13.26 4.38
CA GLY A 76 5.90 12.69 5.73
C GLY A 76 7.11 13.15 6.55
N HIS A 77 8.30 13.11 5.94
CA HIS A 77 9.54 13.48 6.63
C HIS A 77 9.64 14.98 6.90
N ARG A 78 9.26 15.83 5.91
CA ARG A 78 9.36 17.29 6.05
C ARG A 78 8.36 17.83 7.07
N PHE A 79 7.12 17.37 7.01
CA PHE A 79 6.03 17.87 7.86
C PHE A 79 5.79 17.05 9.13
N ARG A 80 6.52 15.97 9.35
CA ARG A 80 6.60 15.21 10.61
C ARG A 80 5.24 14.88 11.20
N GLY A 81 4.33 14.28 10.42
CA GLY A 81 2.98 13.96 10.85
C GLY A 81 2.39 12.77 10.11
N SER A 82 1.29 12.24 10.64
CA SER A 82 0.36 11.41 9.86
C SER A 82 -0.16 12.18 8.66
N ALA A 83 -0.78 11.51 7.71
CA ALA A 83 -1.25 12.17 6.51
C ALA A 83 -2.11 13.43 6.78
N PRO A 84 -3.15 13.42 7.65
CA PRO A 84 -3.91 14.63 7.95
C PRO A 84 -3.06 15.78 8.51
N LEU A 85 -2.12 15.47 9.41
CA LEU A 85 -1.27 16.47 10.03
C LEU A 85 -0.25 17.03 9.03
N ALA A 86 0.36 16.20 8.20
CA ALA A 86 1.30 16.62 7.18
C ALA A 86 0.66 17.56 6.16
N PHE A 87 -0.53 17.22 5.67
CA PHE A 87 -1.29 18.07 4.76
C PHE A 87 -1.77 19.36 5.42
N ARG A 88 -2.16 19.31 6.70
CA ARG A 88 -2.50 20.50 7.48
C ARG A 88 -1.34 21.49 7.56
N ARG A 89 -0.14 21.00 7.84
CA ARG A 89 1.10 21.78 7.93
C ARG A 89 1.57 22.28 6.55
N LEU A 90 1.37 21.52 5.52
CA LEU A 90 1.74 21.86 4.15
C LEU A 90 1.10 23.16 3.67
N ALA A 91 -0.18 23.38 3.93
CA ALA A 91 -0.94 24.53 3.45
C ALA A 91 -1.16 25.65 4.48
N GLY A 92 -0.71 25.48 5.72
CA GLY A 92 -0.81 26.50 6.78
C GLY A 92 -2.26 26.95 7.03
N ARG A 93 -2.58 28.23 6.79
CA ARG A 93 -3.94 28.77 7.05
C ARG A 93 -5.05 28.13 6.23
N PHE A 94 -4.76 27.66 5.03
CA PHE A 94 -5.70 26.93 4.17
C PHE A 94 -5.71 25.42 4.45
N GLY A 95 -5.00 25.01 5.49
CA GLY A 95 -4.70 23.62 5.80
C GLY A 95 -5.92 22.73 6.08
N ARG A 96 -7.13 23.28 6.40
CA ARG A 96 -8.31 22.43 6.59
C ARG A 96 -8.74 21.72 5.30
N TRP A 97 -8.63 22.39 4.16
CA TRP A 97 -8.91 21.78 2.85
C TRP A 97 -7.91 20.70 2.50
N THR A 98 -6.62 20.93 2.73
CA THR A 98 -5.60 19.91 2.48
C THR A 98 -5.60 18.82 3.56
N GLU A 99 -5.99 19.11 4.79
CA GLU A 99 -6.20 18.12 5.85
C GLU A 99 -7.21 17.05 5.42
N SER A 100 -8.29 17.43 4.69
CA SER A 100 -9.26 16.47 4.19
C SER A 100 -8.64 15.44 3.23
N ILE A 101 -7.60 15.80 2.46
CA ILE A 101 -6.87 14.85 1.62
C ILE A 101 -6.23 13.76 2.48
N GLY A 102 -5.58 14.15 3.58
CA GLY A 102 -5.00 13.19 4.53
C GLY A 102 -6.03 12.31 5.20
N TRP A 103 -7.19 12.88 5.58
CA TRP A 103 -8.29 12.08 6.12
C TRP A 103 -8.91 11.15 5.08
N PHE A 104 -8.95 11.55 3.82
CA PHE A 104 -9.38 10.66 2.73
C PHE A 104 -8.46 9.45 2.61
N GLN A 105 -7.13 9.65 2.73
CA GLN A 105 -6.16 8.55 2.79
C GLN A 105 -6.39 7.62 3.99
N VAL A 106 -6.73 8.19 5.16
CA VAL A 106 -7.09 7.41 6.36
C VAL A 106 -8.36 6.60 6.14
N MET A 107 -9.38 7.17 5.48
CA MET A 107 -10.63 6.45 5.17
C MET A 107 -10.42 5.33 4.16
N ILE A 108 -9.57 5.53 3.15
CA ILE A 108 -9.14 4.45 2.24
C ILE A 108 -8.52 3.32 3.05
N CYS A 109 -7.57 3.63 3.95
CA CYS A 109 -6.96 2.63 4.83
C CYS A 109 -8.00 1.90 5.70
N PHE A 110 -9.04 2.59 6.17
CA PHE A 110 -10.13 1.99 6.92
C PHE A 110 -10.88 0.94 6.07
N PHE A 111 -11.30 1.30 4.85
CA PHE A 111 -12.01 0.37 3.98
C PHE A 111 -11.13 -0.80 3.55
N ILE A 112 -9.85 -0.57 3.28
CA ILE A 112 -8.92 -1.66 2.98
C ILE A 112 -8.76 -2.58 4.20
N ALA A 113 -8.52 -2.05 5.39
CA ALA A 113 -8.27 -2.84 6.58
C ALA A 113 -9.40 -3.83 6.90
N ILE A 114 -10.67 -3.40 6.75
CA ILE A 114 -11.83 -4.22 7.11
C ILE A 114 -11.97 -5.46 6.23
N TYR A 115 -11.74 -5.37 4.91
CA TYR A 115 -11.84 -6.54 4.04
C TYR A 115 -10.51 -7.33 3.97
N TYR A 116 -9.39 -6.65 4.06
CA TYR A 116 -8.07 -7.28 3.99
C TYR A 116 -7.83 -8.28 5.13
N ALA A 117 -8.32 -7.95 6.33
CA ALA A 117 -8.30 -8.87 7.47
C ALA A 117 -9.10 -10.15 7.21
N ALA A 118 -10.21 -10.09 6.44
CA ALA A 118 -10.99 -11.28 6.08
C ALA A 118 -10.20 -12.21 5.13
N ILE A 119 -9.47 -11.64 4.17
CA ILE A 119 -8.58 -12.43 3.30
C ILE A 119 -7.50 -13.15 4.14
N LEU A 120 -6.93 -12.45 5.12
CA LEU A 120 -5.95 -13.04 6.03
C LEU A 120 -6.55 -14.15 6.90
N ALA A 121 -7.80 -14.01 7.32
CA ALA A 121 -8.52 -15.05 8.03
C ALA A 121 -8.69 -16.31 7.16
N TRP A 122 -8.99 -16.13 5.88
CA TRP A 122 -9.05 -17.25 4.92
C TRP A 122 -7.67 -17.87 4.73
N ALA A 123 -6.62 -17.08 4.55
CA ALA A 123 -5.26 -17.59 4.43
C ALA A 123 -4.81 -18.37 5.69
N ALA A 124 -5.16 -17.89 6.88
CA ALA A 124 -4.88 -18.58 8.13
C ALA A 124 -5.63 -19.92 8.25
N SER A 125 -6.91 -19.95 7.82
CA SER A 125 -7.68 -21.20 7.80
C SER A 125 -7.10 -22.19 6.79
N TYR A 126 -6.76 -21.74 5.59
CA TYR A 126 -6.16 -22.58 4.55
C TYR A 126 -4.75 -23.06 4.91
N PHE A 127 -3.99 -22.27 5.68
CA PHE A 127 -2.74 -22.74 6.27
C PHE A 127 -2.96 -23.98 7.15
N VAL A 128 -4.01 -23.97 8.00
CA VAL A 128 -4.37 -25.13 8.83
C VAL A 128 -4.92 -26.26 7.96
N PHE A 129 -5.79 -25.98 7.01
CA PHE A 129 -6.37 -26.98 6.10
C PHE A 129 -5.33 -27.65 5.20
N SER A 130 -4.15 -27.05 5.01
CA SER A 130 -3.07 -27.63 4.23
C SER A 130 -2.54 -28.95 4.80
N PHE A 131 -2.66 -29.18 6.11
CA PHE A 131 -2.10 -30.37 6.75
C PHE A 131 -2.92 -31.64 6.46
N ASP A 132 -4.23 -31.51 6.27
CA ASP A 132 -5.15 -32.60 5.97
C ASP A 132 -5.85 -32.46 4.61
N GLN A 133 -5.51 -31.39 3.84
CA GLN A 133 -6.11 -31.05 2.54
C GLN A 133 -7.64 -31.02 2.60
N LYS A 134 -8.16 -30.37 3.61
CA LYS A 134 -9.59 -30.32 3.92
C LYS A 134 -10.49 -29.87 2.76
N TRP A 135 -9.94 -29.18 1.76
CA TRP A 135 -10.65 -28.73 0.57
C TRP A 135 -11.04 -29.84 -0.42
N GLY A 136 -10.45 -31.06 -0.28
CA GLY A 136 -10.76 -32.20 -1.17
C GLY A 136 -10.49 -31.94 -2.65
N ASP A 137 -11.22 -32.66 -3.50
CA ASP A 137 -11.06 -32.54 -4.96
C ASP A 137 -11.83 -31.36 -5.56
N ASP A 138 -12.95 -30.97 -4.95
CA ASP A 138 -13.76 -29.81 -5.36
C ASP A 138 -13.41 -28.57 -4.53
N THR A 139 -12.30 -27.95 -4.89
CA THR A 139 -11.77 -26.76 -4.19
C THR A 139 -12.67 -25.53 -4.32
N VAL A 140 -13.45 -25.44 -5.41
CA VAL A 140 -14.42 -24.36 -5.64
C VAL A 140 -15.64 -24.55 -4.75
N GLY A 141 -16.24 -25.75 -4.78
CA GLY A 141 -17.37 -26.10 -3.91
C GLY A 141 -17.03 -25.98 -2.44
N PHE A 142 -15.83 -26.40 -2.04
CA PHE A 142 -15.33 -26.23 -0.67
C PHE A 142 -15.26 -24.75 -0.27
N LEU A 143 -14.62 -23.90 -1.08
CA LEU A 143 -14.49 -22.46 -0.74
C LEU A 143 -15.86 -21.80 -0.62
N VAL A 144 -16.69 -21.95 -1.65
CA VAL A 144 -17.97 -21.22 -1.80
C VAL A 144 -19.06 -21.83 -0.93
N GLY A 145 -19.20 -23.17 -0.95
CA GLY A 145 -20.29 -23.89 -0.29
C GLY A 145 -19.99 -24.22 1.18
N ASP A 146 -18.85 -24.84 1.45
CA ASP A 146 -18.55 -25.40 2.79
C ASP A 146 -17.91 -24.36 3.73
N TYR A 147 -16.91 -23.60 3.23
CA TYR A 147 -16.15 -22.70 4.07
C TYR A 147 -16.80 -21.32 4.19
N LEU A 148 -17.05 -20.63 3.09
CA LEU A 148 -17.68 -19.30 3.09
C LEU A 148 -19.20 -19.37 3.18
N GLN A 149 -19.80 -20.49 2.79
CA GLN A 149 -21.24 -20.71 2.77
C GLN A 149 -22.01 -19.60 2.02
N THR A 150 -21.41 -19.10 0.94
CA THR A 150 -22.00 -17.98 0.22
C THR A 150 -23.20 -18.44 -0.62
N ASP A 151 -24.32 -17.78 -0.47
CA ASP A 151 -25.56 -18.08 -1.19
C ASP A 151 -25.61 -17.38 -2.58
N GLY A 152 -24.43 -17.19 -3.19
CA GLY A 152 -24.36 -16.48 -4.47
C GLY A 152 -24.49 -14.95 -4.29
N VAL A 153 -24.92 -14.30 -5.24
CA VAL A 153 -24.76 -12.94 -5.74
C VAL A 153 -25.27 -11.79 -4.86
N THR A 154 -25.96 -12.00 -3.77
CA THR A 154 -26.79 -10.92 -3.20
C THR A 154 -26.02 -9.88 -2.36
N GLY A 155 -24.88 -10.21 -1.77
CA GLY A 155 -24.19 -9.31 -0.85
C GLY A 155 -25.05 -8.93 0.37
N GLY A 156 -24.56 -7.98 1.16
CA GLY A 156 -25.28 -7.49 2.34
C GLY A 156 -24.97 -8.24 3.63
N PHE A 157 -25.81 -8.05 4.65
CA PHE A 157 -25.62 -8.63 5.99
C PHE A 157 -26.46 -9.91 6.10
N LEU A 158 -25.87 -11.03 5.70
CA LEU A 158 -26.47 -12.36 5.82
C LEU A 158 -26.03 -13.07 7.11
N ALA A 159 -26.49 -14.33 7.28
CA ALA A 159 -26.19 -15.13 8.44
C ALA A 159 -24.67 -15.25 8.70
N PRO A 160 -24.22 -15.16 9.96
CA PRO A 160 -22.83 -15.26 10.33
C PRO A 160 -22.25 -16.66 10.07
N VAL A 161 -20.99 -16.73 9.65
CA VAL A 161 -20.25 -17.97 9.39
C VAL A 161 -19.15 -18.12 10.42
N ALA A 162 -19.36 -18.97 11.42
CA ALA A 162 -18.43 -19.16 12.55
C ALA A 162 -17.02 -19.57 12.08
N GLY A 163 -16.91 -20.38 11.04
CA GLY A 163 -15.64 -20.80 10.44
C GLY A 163 -14.80 -19.64 9.88
N VAL A 164 -15.43 -18.52 9.53
CA VAL A 164 -14.77 -17.29 9.08
C VAL A 164 -14.56 -16.31 10.24
N ILE A 165 -15.54 -16.16 11.11
CA ILE A 165 -15.50 -15.19 12.23
C ILE A 165 -14.36 -15.49 13.20
N VAL A 166 -14.15 -16.77 13.56
CA VAL A 166 -13.13 -17.15 14.54
C VAL A 166 -11.72 -16.76 14.05
N PRO A 167 -11.24 -17.20 12.88
CA PRO A 167 -9.93 -16.78 12.39
C PRO A 167 -9.84 -15.26 12.15
N LEU A 168 -10.93 -14.61 11.71
CA LEU A 168 -10.97 -13.16 11.54
C LEU A 168 -10.80 -12.42 12.87
N ALA A 169 -11.45 -12.87 13.93
CA ALA A 169 -11.27 -12.32 15.27
C ALA A 169 -9.83 -12.50 15.77
N LEU A 170 -9.22 -13.66 15.52
CA LEU A 170 -7.81 -13.91 15.88
C LEU A 170 -6.84 -12.99 15.14
N ILE A 171 -7.05 -12.76 13.84
CA ILE A 171 -6.25 -11.79 13.06
C ILE A 171 -6.39 -10.38 13.66
N TRP A 172 -7.60 -9.96 14.00
CA TRP A 172 -7.81 -8.65 14.63
C TRP A 172 -7.17 -8.52 15.99
N ILE A 173 -7.27 -9.55 16.85
CA ILE A 173 -6.61 -9.56 18.16
C ILE A 173 -5.09 -9.42 17.99
N LEU A 174 -4.49 -10.21 17.09
CA LEU A 174 -3.06 -10.14 16.80
C LEU A 174 -2.65 -8.75 16.28
N ALA A 175 -3.40 -8.20 15.33
CA ALA A 175 -3.14 -6.88 14.77
C ALA A 175 -3.23 -5.76 15.83
N ILE A 176 -4.26 -5.77 16.68
CA ILE A 176 -4.42 -4.81 17.78
C ILE A 176 -3.27 -4.91 18.77
N VAL A 177 -2.85 -6.13 19.14
CA VAL A 177 -1.71 -6.34 20.04
C VAL A 177 -0.42 -5.76 19.44
N VAL A 178 -0.12 -6.08 18.17
CA VAL A 178 1.07 -5.54 17.49
C VAL A 178 1.02 -4.02 17.42
N MET A 179 -0.13 -3.44 17.08
CA MET A 179 -0.31 -1.98 17.04
C MET A 179 -0.18 -1.31 18.40
N ALA A 180 -0.63 -1.95 19.47
CA ALA A 180 -0.52 -1.45 20.84
C ALA A 180 0.93 -1.40 21.36
N LEU A 181 1.83 -2.22 20.81
CA LEU A 181 3.27 -2.20 21.09
C LEU A 181 4.01 -1.04 20.40
N GLY A 182 3.34 -0.33 19.50
CA GLY A 182 3.85 0.84 18.78
C GLY A 182 4.80 0.52 17.62
N VAL A 183 5.43 1.58 17.08
CA VAL A 183 6.20 1.48 15.84
C VAL A 183 7.41 0.55 15.98
N LYS A 184 8.24 0.76 17.00
CA LYS A 184 9.52 0.02 17.13
C LYS A 184 9.33 -1.42 17.60
N LYS A 185 8.57 -1.64 18.67
CA LYS A 185 8.40 -2.96 19.29
C LYS A 185 7.27 -3.78 18.64
N GLY A 186 6.35 -3.12 17.95
CA GLY A 186 5.24 -3.76 17.24
C GLY A 186 5.54 -3.87 15.75
N VAL A 187 5.32 -2.79 15.00
CA VAL A 187 5.37 -2.79 13.53
C VAL A 187 6.75 -3.17 12.99
N GLU A 188 7.83 -2.54 13.48
CA GLU A 188 9.20 -2.82 13.02
C GLU A 188 9.62 -4.25 13.35
N MET A 189 9.38 -4.71 14.59
CA MET A 189 9.75 -6.06 15.00
C MET A 189 8.99 -7.12 14.21
N ALA A 190 7.67 -6.92 13.99
CA ALA A 190 6.86 -7.84 13.19
C ALA A 190 7.41 -7.96 11.76
N ASN A 191 7.73 -6.83 11.10
CA ASN A 191 8.31 -6.83 9.75
C ASN A 191 9.71 -7.46 9.71
N THR A 192 10.55 -7.18 10.72
CA THR A 192 11.92 -7.73 10.79
C THR A 192 11.93 -9.25 10.87
N ILE A 193 10.89 -9.85 11.46
CA ILE A 193 10.73 -11.30 11.53
C ILE A 193 10.00 -11.83 10.29
N ALA A 194 8.86 -11.23 9.95
CA ALA A 194 7.97 -11.76 8.93
C ALA A 194 8.57 -11.72 7.52
N ILE A 195 9.27 -10.64 7.14
CA ILE A 195 9.78 -10.48 5.77
C ILE A 195 10.89 -11.51 5.43
N PRO A 196 11.93 -11.74 6.25
CA PRO A 196 12.88 -12.82 5.98
C PRO A 196 12.23 -14.20 5.94
N VAL A 197 11.30 -14.50 6.87
CA VAL A 197 10.58 -15.77 6.88
C VAL A 197 9.74 -15.94 5.61
N LEU A 198 9.02 -14.89 5.18
CA LEU A 198 8.28 -14.85 3.93
C LEU A 198 9.18 -15.15 2.73
N VAL A 199 10.30 -14.43 2.58
CA VAL A 199 11.21 -14.57 1.44
C VAL A 199 11.80 -15.98 1.39
N ILE A 200 12.17 -16.56 2.54
CA ILE A 200 12.70 -17.92 2.62
C ILE A 200 11.60 -18.94 2.29
N ALA A 201 10.44 -18.86 2.93
CA ALA A 201 9.34 -19.82 2.74
C ALA A 201 8.83 -19.80 1.29
N PHE A 202 8.57 -18.62 0.76
CA PHE A 202 8.13 -18.46 -0.62
C PHE A 202 9.24 -18.81 -1.61
N GLY A 203 10.50 -18.48 -1.31
CA GLY A 203 11.67 -18.87 -2.10
C GLY A 203 11.83 -20.39 -2.22
N ILE A 204 11.64 -21.13 -1.12
CA ILE A 204 11.64 -22.61 -1.13
C ILE A 204 10.53 -23.13 -2.07
N LEU A 205 9.34 -22.56 -1.98
CA LEU A 205 8.22 -22.92 -2.85
C LEU A 205 8.55 -22.65 -4.32
N VAL A 206 9.07 -21.47 -4.65
CA VAL A 206 9.47 -21.10 -6.01
C VAL A 206 10.54 -22.07 -6.52
N VAL A 207 11.64 -22.27 -5.77
CA VAL A 207 12.71 -23.20 -6.20
C VAL A 207 12.15 -24.59 -6.46
N ARG A 208 11.30 -25.12 -5.58
CA ARG A 208 10.68 -26.43 -5.79
C ARG A 208 9.78 -26.48 -7.02
N SER A 209 9.00 -25.42 -7.25
CA SER A 209 8.09 -25.36 -8.41
C SER A 209 8.81 -25.39 -9.76
N LEU A 210 10.04 -24.86 -9.84
CA LEU A 210 10.86 -24.90 -11.05
C LEU A 210 11.21 -26.33 -11.52
N PHE A 211 11.20 -27.31 -10.62
CA PHE A 211 11.51 -28.72 -10.91
C PHE A 211 10.26 -29.58 -11.14
N LEU A 212 9.08 -28.99 -11.21
CA LEU A 212 7.85 -29.72 -11.54
C LEU A 212 7.77 -30.00 -13.05
N PRO A 213 7.20 -31.15 -13.47
CA PRO A 213 6.87 -31.38 -14.88
C PRO A 213 6.01 -30.22 -15.42
N GLY A 214 6.26 -29.76 -16.64
CA GLY A 214 5.51 -28.63 -17.22
C GLY A 214 5.85 -27.23 -16.69
N ALA A 215 6.71 -27.10 -15.66
CA ALA A 215 7.10 -25.80 -15.12
C ALA A 215 7.71 -24.87 -16.17
N ALA A 216 8.54 -25.42 -17.06
CA ALA A 216 9.14 -24.64 -18.15
C ALA A 216 8.10 -24.06 -19.11
N ASP A 217 7.03 -24.78 -19.40
CA ASP A 217 5.95 -24.31 -20.28
C ASP A 217 5.17 -23.16 -19.63
N GLY A 218 4.91 -23.25 -18.32
CA GLY A 218 4.32 -22.17 -17.56
C GLY A 218 5.19 -20.91 -17.56
N ILE A 219 6.49 -21.04 -17.29
CA ILE A 219 7.45 -19.93 -17.33
C ILE A 219 7.52 -19.33 -18.74
N ASN A 220 7.59 -20.15 -19.77
CA ASN A 220 7.58 -19.68 -21.15
C ASN A 220 6.30 -18.92 -21.47
N ALA A 221 5.13 -19.38 -21.02
CA ALA A 221 3.87 -18.68 -21.23
C ALA A 221 3.87 -17.30 -20.57
N LEU A 222 4.44 -17.15 -19.36
CA LEU A 222 4.55 -15.86 -18.69
C LEU A 222 5.55 -14.93 -19.38
N PHE A 223 6.72 -15.42 -19.78
CA PHE A 223 7.82 -14.58 -20.25
C PHE A 223 7.95 -14.47 -21.77
N THR A 224 7.23 -15.29 -22.55
CA THR A 224 7.19 -15.11 -24.01
C THR A 224 6.57 -13.75 -24.33
N PRO A 225 7.32 -12.85 -25.03
CA PRO A 225 6.84 -11.50 -25.23
C PRO A 225 5.87 -11.42 -26.41
N ASP A 226 4.68 -10.86 -26.18
CA ASP A 226 3.81 -10.37 -27.25
C ASP A 226 4.00 -8.85 -27.38
N PHE A 227 4.90 -8.44 -28.26
CA PHE A 227 5.16 -7.01 -28.51
C PHE A 227 4.00 -6.29 -29.16
N SER A 228 3.02 -6.98 -29.77
CA SER A 228 1.84 -6.34 -30.32
C SER A 228 0.97 -5.72 -29.21
N ALA A 229 1.04 -6.25 -28.00
CA ALA A 229 0.36 -5.74 -26.82
C ALA A 229 0.79 -4.31 -26.46
N LEU A 230 2.04 -3.92 -26.75
CA LEU A 230 2.55 -2.58 -26.44
C LEU A 230 1.81 -1.44 -27.18
N GLY A 231 1.16 -1.75 -28.30
CA GLY A 231 0.30 -0.81 -29.02
C GLY A 231 -1.08 -0.59 -28.39
N LYS A 232 -1.45 -1.36 -27.39
CA LYS A 232 -2.77 -1.30 -26.75
C LYS A 232 -2.70 -0.41 -25.50
N PRO A 233 -3.52 0.67 -25.41
CA PRO A 233 -3.55 1.56 -24.24
C PRO A 233 -3.84 0.82 -22.93
N GLU A 234 -4.66 -0.24 -22.96
CA GLU A 234 -5.09 -1.03 -21.81
C GLU A 234 -3.90 -1.67 -21.09
N VAL A 235 -2.87 -2.08 -21.83
CA VAL A 235 -1.64 -2.69 -21.29
C VAL A 235 -0.85 -1.67 -20.45
N TRP A 236 -0.78 -0.42 -20.92
CA TRP A 236 -0.14 0.66 -20.15
C TRP A 236 -0.94 1.02 -18.91
N VAL A 237 -2.28 1.08 -19.03
CA VAL A 237 -3.19 1.28 -17.89
C VAL A 237 -2.98 0.19 -16.84
N ALA A 238 -2.93 -1.08 -17.25
CA ALA A 238 -2.70 -2.21 -16.36
C ALA A 238 -1.33 -2.12 -15.65
N ALA A 239 -0.28 -1.70 -16.36
CA ALA A 239 1.05 -1.54 -15.80
C ALA A 239 1.12 -0.43 -14.75
N TYR A 240 0.58 0.74 -15.04
CA TYR A 240 0.50 1.84 -14.06
C TYR A 240 -0.35 1.45 -12.84
N ALA A 241 -1.49 0.82 -13.07
CA ALA A 241 -2.36 0.34 -12.00
C ALA A 241 -1.64 -0.70 -11.10
N GLN A 242 -0.88 -1.62 -11.71
CA GLN A 242 -0.11 -2.63 -10.94
C GLN A 242 0.95 -1.98 -10.07
N ILE A 243 1.78 -1.09 -10.61
CA ILE A 243 2.83 -0.39 -9.85
C ILE A 243 2.23 0.44 -8.72
N PHE A 244 1.13 1.12 -9.00
CA PHE A 244 0.47 1.97 -8.03
C PHE A 244 -0.07 1.19 -6.83
N PHE A 245 -0.73 0.08 -7.14
CA PHE A 245 -1.28 -0.83 -6.13
C PHE A 245 -0.17 -1.49 -5.29
N SER A 246 0.90 -1.95 -5.95
CA SER A 246 1.95 -2.76 -5.35
C SER A 246 2.86 -1.97 -4.40
N LEU A 247 3.17 -0.69 -4.70
CA LEU A 247 4.11 0.10 -3.89
C LEU A 247 3.50 0.75 -2.64
N SER A 248 2.22 0.56 -2.38
CA SER A 248 1.52 1.16 -1.22
C SER A 248 1.69 2.68 -1.11
N ILE A 249 1.59 3.39 -2.25
CA ILE A 249 1.81 4.84 -2.37
C ILE A 249 0.49 5.63 -2.44
N ALA A 250 0.56 6.89 -2.04
CA ALA A 250 -0.51 7.91 -2.12
C ALA A 250 -1.78 7.63 -1.29
N PHE A 251 -1.77 6.68 -0.36
CA PHE A 251 -2.83 6.49 0.64
C PHE A 251 -2.32 6.49 2.09
N GLY A 252 -1.22 7.22 2.31
CA GLY A 252 -0.75 7.62 3.63
C GLY A 252 0.25 6.70 4.30
N ILE A 253 0.51 5.47 3.80
CA ILE A 253 1.44 4.52 4.44
C ILE A 253 2.87 5.04 4.37
N MET A 254 3.38 5.27 3.17
CA MET A 254 4.76 5.68 2.95
C MET A 254 5.04 7.07 3.54
N LEU A 255 4.04 7.95 3.49
CA LEU A 255 4.06 9.24 4.15
C LEU A 255 4.18 9.08 5.69
N THR A 256 3.33 8.26 6.29
CA THR A 256 3.33 8.01 7.75
C THR A 256 4.66 7.39 8.18
N TYR A 257 5.18 6.42 7.46
CA TYR A 257 6.45 5.76 7.74
C TYR A 257 7.63 6.71 7.66
N ALA A 258 7.68 7.58 6.65
CA ALA A 258 8.71 8.60 6.51
C ALA A 258 8.68 9.61 7.67
N SER A 259 7.52 9.87 8.27
CA SER A 259 7.38 10.78 9.40
C SER A 259 8.06 10.31 10.68
N TYR A 260 8.34 9.00 10.81
CA TYR A 260 9.07 8.38 11.92
C TYR A 260 10.59 8.31 11.71
N ARG A 261 11.11 8.85 10.59
CA ARG A 261 12.54 8.93 10.33
C ARG A 261 13.19 10.06 11.14
N LYS A 262 14.49 9.91 11.46
CA LYS A 262 15.28 11.00 12.06
C LYS A 262 15.38 12.18 11.09
N ARG A 263 15.54 13.41 11.61
CA ARG A 263 15.57 14.65 10.80
C ARG A 263 16.65 14.69 9.71
N ARG A 264 17.81 14.05 9.92
CA ARG A 264 18.92 13.97 8.96
C ARG A 264 19.01 12.57 8.34
N SER A 265 17.93 12.10 7.74
CA SER A 265 17.89 10.75 7.13
C SER A 265 17.88 10.82 5.61
N ASN A 266 18.66 9.94 4.98
CA ASN A 266 18.55 9.70 3.54
C ASN A 266 17.16 9.13 3.20
N LEU A 267 16.50 9.67 2.19
CA LEU A 267 15.17 9.26 1.76
C LEU A 267 15.18 8.54 0.41
N THR A 268 16.02 8.99 -0.53
CA THR A 268 15.99 8.50 -1.91
C THR A 268 16.56 7.11 -2.06
N SER A 269 17.72 6.81 -1.46
CA SER A 269 18.29 5.45 -1.55
C SER A 269 17.40 4.39 -0.91
N PRO A 270 16.83 4.57 0.30
CA PRO A 270 15.85 3.64 0.84
C PRO A 270 14.61 3.48 -0.05
N GLY A 271 14.14 4.56 -0.68
CA GLY A 271 12.99 4.50 -1.59
C GLY A 271 13.26 3.63 -2.82
N LEU A 272 14.46 3.73 -3.41
CA LEU A 272 14.86 2.85 -4.50
C LEU A 272 14.95 1.39 -4.05
N VAL A 273 15.56 1.14 -2.87
CA VAL A 273 15.66 -0.21 -2.33
C VAL A 273 14.27 -0.83 -2.16
N VAL A 274 13.32 -0.08 -1.58
CA VAL A 274 11.94 -0.56 -1.39
C VAL A 274 11.27 -0.85 -2.74
N ALA A 275 11.36 0.07 -3.70
CA ALA A 275 10.73 -0.07 -5.01
C ALA A 275 11.26 -1.30 -5.77
N PHE A 276 12.59 -1.47 -5.84
CA PHE A 276 13.19 -2.60 -6.53
C PHE A 276 13.04 -3.92 -5.78
N ALA A 277 13.08 -3.93 -4.45
CA ALA A 277 12.79 -5.13 -3.66
C ALA A 277 11.38 -5.65 -3.90
N ASN A 278 10.40 -4.74 -3.94
CA ASN A 278 9.01 -5.06 -4.26
C ASN A 278 8.89 -5.66 -5.67
N SER A 279 9.45 -5.00 -6.69
CA SER A 279 9.40 -5.49 -8.08
C SER A 279 10.14 -6.83 -8.26
N SER A 280 11.26 -7.03 -7.55
CA SER A 280 11.98 -8.30 -7.56
C SER A 280 11.14 -9.43 -6.96
N PHE A 281 10.39 -9.14 -5.89
CA PHE A 281 9.49 -10.13 -5.30
C PHE A 281 8.31 -10.46 -6.23
N GLU A 282 7.77 -9.50 -6.98
CA GLU A 282 6.73 -9.74 -7.99
C GLU A 282 7.21 -10.67 -9.10
N ILE A 283 8.43 -10.46 -9.62
CA ILE A 283 9.01 -11.33 -10.64
C ILE A 283 9.26 -12.74 -10.08
N MET A 284 9.76 -12.84 -8.85
CA MET A 284 9.93 -14.13 -8.16
C MET A 284 8.58 -14.84 -7.97
N ALA A 285 7.55 -14.11 -7.61
CA ALA A 285 6.20 -14.64 -7.49
C ALA A 285 5.65 -15.13 -8.83
N GLY A 286 5.89 -14.37 -9.91
CA GLY A 286 5.55 -14.78 -11.27
C GLY A 286 6.17 -16.11 -11.67
N LEU A 287 7.48 -16.28 -11.40
CA LEU A 287 8.17 -17.54 -11.64
C LEU A 287 7.52 -18.71 -10.91
N GLY A 288 7.24 -18.55 -9.60
CA GLY A 288 6.64 -19.61 -8.80
C GLY A 288 5.22 -19.97 -9.24
N VAL A 289 4.37 -18.95 -9.38
CA VAL A 289 2.96 -19.13 -9.75
C VAL A 289 2.83 -19.79 -11.12
N PHE A 290 3.56 -19.30 -12.10
CA PHE A 290 3.45 -19.85 -13.46
C PHE A 290 4.13 -21.22 -13.62
N SER A 291 5.18 -21.53 -12.86
CA SER A 291 5.71 -22.89 -12.77
C SER A 291 4.64 -23.88 -12.25
N ILE A 292 3.87 -23.49 -11.25
CA ILE A 292 2.79 -24.29 -10.67
C ILE A 292 1.61 -24.41 -11.64
N LEU A 293 1.22 -23.34 -12.32
CA LEU A 293 0.17 -23.38 -13.34
C LEU A 293 0.59 -24.22 -14.57
N GLY A 294 1.88 -24.18 -14.96
CA GLY A 294 2.43 -25.04 -16.00
C GLY A 294 2.39 -26.52 -15.62
N PHE A 295 2.67 -26.85 -14.36
CA PHE A 295 2.51 -28.21 -13.84
C PHE A 295 1.05 -28.66 -13.92
N MET A 296 0.10 -27.84 -13.47
CA MET A 296 -1.32 -28.16 -13.58
C MET A 296 -1.78 -28.38 -15.03
N ALA A 297 -1.33 -27.53 -15.95
CA ALA A 297 -1.63 -27.69 -17.38
C ALA A 297 -1.06 -29.01 -17.93
N HIS A 298 0.18 -29.35 -17.55
CA HIS A 298 0.82 -30.60 -17.94
C HIS A 298 0.06 -31.85 -17.45
N GLU A 299 -0.33 -31.89 -16.15
CA GLU A 299 -1.08 -33.00 -15.58
C GLU A 299 -2.45 -33.19 -16.25
N ASN A 300 -3.09 -32.09 -16.68
CA ASN A 300 -4.36 -32.13 -17.40
C ASN A 300 -4.21 -32.37 -18.91
N GLY A 301 -2.98 -32.50 -19.43
CA GLY A 301 -2.73 -32.64 -20.87
C GLY A 301 -3.15 -31.43 -21.70
N GLN A 302 -3.12 -30.24 -21.11
CA GLN A 302 -3.56 -28.97 -21.69
C GLN A 302 -2.40 -27.98 -21.78
N THR A 303 -2.55 -26.97 -22.63
CA THR A 303 -1.73 -25.75 -22.58
C THR A 303 -2.26 -24.81 -21.50
N LEU A 304 -1.43 -23.84 -21.09
CA LEU A 304 -1.87 -22.83 -20.12
C LEU A 304 -3.04 -21.98 -20.65
N ALA A 305 -3.08 -21.72 -21.96
CA ALA A 305 -4.19 -20.99 -22.59
C ALA A 305 -5.50 -21.79 -22.49
N GLU A 306 -5.48 -23.07 -22.84
CA GLU A 306 -6.64 -23.96 -22.70
C GLU A 306 -7.08 -24.11 -21.26
N LEU A 307 -6.13 -24.17 -20.30
CA LEU A 307 -6.42 -24.20 -18.87
C LEU A 307 -7.18 -22.95 -18.42
N LYS A 308 -6.77 -21.77 -18.90
CA LYS A 308 -7.46 -20.50 -18.64
C LYS A 308 -8.85 -20.48 -19.30
N ASP A 309 -8.95 -20.90 -20.56
CA ASP A 309 -10.21 -20.92 -21.31
C ASP A 309 -11.22 -21.91 -20.72
N SER A 310 -10.75 -22.94 -20.01
CA SER A 310 -11.62 -23.84 -19.23
C SER A 310 -12.20 -23.22 -17.95
N GLY A 311 -11.89 -21.94 -17.65
CA GLY A 311 -12.39 -21.22 -16.49
C GLY A 311 -11.49 -21.28 -15.26
N THR A 312 -10.28 -21.83 -15.38
CA THR A 312 -9.32 -21.85 -14.26
C THR A 312 -8.86 -20.44 -13.93
N ALA A 313 -9.02 -20.03 -12.67
CA ALA A 313 -8.61 -18.73 -12.21
C ALA A 313 -7.09 -18.63 -12.13
N ILE A 314 -6.49 -17.68 -12.84
CA ILE A 314 -5.04 -17.43 -12.87
C ILE A 314 -4.59 -16.18 -12.09
N LYS A 315 -5.52 -15.51 -11.42
CA LYS A 315 -5.26 -14.33 -10.58
C LYS A 315 -6.29 -14.17 -9.46
N GLY A 316 -5.94 -13.35 -8.46
CA GLY A 316 -6.83 -12.94 -7.37
C GLY A 316 -7.21 -14.06 -6.39
N ILE A 317 -8.39 -13.93 -5.81
CA ILE A 317 -8.94 -14.86 -4.83
C ILE A 317 -9.09 -16.27 -5.42
N GLY A 318 -9.56 -16.36 -6.68
CA GLY A 318 -9.72 -17.63 -7.37
C GLY A 318 -8.40 -18.39 -7.53
N LEU A 319 -7.32 -17.71 -7.94
CA LEU A 319 -5.98 -18.33 -7.99
C LEU A 319 -5.58 -18.88 -6.63
N SER A 320 -5.69 -18.06 -5.58
CA SER A 320 -5.14 -18.42 -4.26
C SER A 320 -5.95 -19.48 -3.51
N PHE A 321 -7.29 -19.43 -3.59
CA PHE A 321 -8.16 -20.27 -2.76
C PHE A 321 -8.93 -21.35 -3.53
N MET A 322 -8.86 -21.34 -4.85
CA MET A 322 -9.48 -22.37 -5.70
C MET A 322 -8.41 -23.16 -6.48
N THR A 323 -7.58 -22.46 -7.28
CA THR A 323 -6.59 -23.09 -8.15
C THR A 323 -5.42 -23.66 -7.37
N PHE A 324 -4.80 -22.89 -6.47
CA PHE A 324 -3.63 -23.34 -5.69
C PHE A 324 -3.91 -24.56 -4.81
N PRO A 325 -5.02 -24.64 -4.05
CA PRO A 325 -5.34 -25.83 -3.28
C PRO A 325 -5.40 -27.10 -4.14
N LYS A 326 -6.03 -27.01 -5.32
CA LYS A 326 -6.12 -28.14 -6.26
C LYS A 326 -4.73 -28.59 -6.70
N VAL A 327 -3.89 -27.66 -7.17
CA VAL A 327 -2.54 -27.97 -7.63
C VAL A 327 -1.66 -28.53 -6.51
N VAL A 328 -1.75 -27.93 -5.32
CA VAL A 328 -0.99 -28.41 -4.14
C VAL A 328 -1.36 -29.84 -3.80
N SER A 329 -2.63 -30.23 -3.90
CA SER A 329 -3.07 -31.61 -3.64
C SER A 329 -2.44 -32.64 -4.58
N GLU A 330 -2.12 -32.25 -5.80
CA GLU A 330 -1.49 -33.10 -6.83
C GLU A 330 0.04 -33.18 -6.65
N MET A 331 0.63 -32.32 -5.81
CA MET A 331 2.08 -32.26 -5.62
C MET A 331 2.58 -33.24 -4.55
N PRO A 332 3.74 -33.93 -4.75
CA PRO A 332 4.40 -34.67 -3.69
C PRO A 332 4.79 -33.77 -2.52
N GLY A 333 4.32 -34.08 -1.31
CA GLY A 333 4.53 -33.25 -0.13
C GLY A 333 3.54 -32.11 0.04
N SER A 334 2.34 -32.26 -0.48
CA SER A 334 1.23 -31.32 -0.53
C SER A 334 1.01 -30.51 0.77
N ALA A 335 1.01 -31.17 1.95
CA ALA A 335 0.85 -30.51 3.24
C ALA A 335 1.92 -29.43 3.48
N LEU A 336 3.18 -29.73 3.16
CA LEU A 336 4.28 -28.76 3.32
C LEU A 336 4.14 -27.59 2.32
N PHE A 337 3.84 -27.87 1.06
CA PHE A 337 3.73 -26.82 0.05
C PHE A 337 2.50 -25.95 0.24
N GLY A 338 1.38 -26.53 0.68
CA GLY A 338 0.22 -25.77 1.10
C GLY A 338 0.53 -24.86 2.28
N ALA A 339 1.17 -25.38 3.32
CA ALA A 339 1.57 -24.60 4.48
C ALA A 339 2.56 -23.48 4.10
N LEU A 340 3.54 -23.73 3.24
CA LEU A 340 4.48 -22.71 2.76
C LEU A 340 3.75 -21.61 1.96
N PHE A 341 2.81 -21.97 1.09
CA PHE A 341 2.06 -21.03 0.27
C PHE A 341 1.13 -20.15 1.13
N PHE A 342 0.23 -20.76 1.89
CA PHE A 342 -0.73 -20.03 2.71
C PHE A 342 -0.07 -19.31 3.89
N GLY A 343 0.99 -19.88 4.44
CA GLY A 343 1.84 -19.21 5.42
C GLY A 343 2.52 -17.96 4.85
N SER A 344 3.00 -18.03 3.61
CA SER A 344 3.57 -16.88 2.92
C SER A 344 2.52 -15.80 2.64
N LEU A 345 1.31 -16.19 2.19
CA LEU A 345 0.19 -15.25 2.02
C LEU A 345 -0.17 -14.57 3.34
N LEU A 346 -0.24 -15.34 4.43
CA LEU A 346 -0.56 -14.81 5.75
C LEU A 346 0.50 -13.80 6.22
N LEU A 347 1.78 -14.12 6.09
CA LEU A 347 2.87 -13.23 6.49
C LEU A 347 2.90 -11.95 5.64
N ALA A 348 2.83 -12.08 4.31
CA ALA A 348 2.81 -10.94 3.39
C ALA A 348 1.61 -10.02 3.65
N GLY A 349 0.44 -10.61 3.81
CA GLY A 349 -0.76 -9.84 4.09
C GLY A 349 -0.77 -9.22 5.49
N PHE A 350 -0.26 -9.92 6.52
CA PHE A 350 -0.24 -9.37 7.87
C PHE A 350 0.70 -8.15 7.99
N THR A 351 1.88 -8.18 7.37
CA THR A 351 2.78 -7.03 7.34
C THR A 351 2.17 -5.82 6.63
N SER A 352 1.39 -6.04 5.58
CA SER A 352 0.63 -4.99 4.90
C SER A 352 -0.53 -4.48 5.77
N LEU A 353 -1.28 -5.35 6.44
CA LEU A 353 -2.39 -4.96 7.33
C LEU A 353 -1.91 -4.03 8.46
N ILE A 354 -0.83 -4.39 9.18
CA ILE A 354 -0.31 -3.53 10.25
C ILE A 354 0.20 -2.18 9.72
N SER A 355 0.67 -2.12 8.48
CA SER A 355 1.08 -0.88 7.83
C SER A 355 -0.12 0.03 7.52
N ILE A 356 -1.22 -0.54 7.04
CA ILE A 356 -2.50 0.15 6.80
C ILE A 356 -3.06 0.68 8.12
N LEU A 357 -3.08 -0.14 9.16
CA LEU A 357 -3.55 0.24 10.50
C LEU A 357 -2.70 1.35 11.13
N GLN A 358 -1.39 1.40 10.81
CA GLN A 358 -0.49 2.45 11.31
C GLN A 358 -0.86 3.84 10.77
N VAL A 359 -1.45 3.94 9.58
CA VAL A 359 -1.96 5.22 9.04
C VAL A 359 -3.11 5.72 9.89
N ILE A 360 -4.07 4.85 10.21
CA ILE A 360 -5.25 5.20 11.01
C ILE A 360 -4.83 5.53 12.45
N SER A 361 -4.02 4.66 13.06
CA SER A 361 -3.52 4.85 14.42
C SER A 361 -2.71 6.15 14.55
N GLY A 362 -1.80 6.42 13.62
CA GLY A 362 -1.01 7.64 13.60
C GLY A 362 -1.86 8.91 13.46
N ALA A 363 -2.91 8.87 12.65
CA ALA A 363 -3.85 9.99 12.50
C ALA A 363 -4.62 10.28 13.80
N LEU A 364 -5.08 9.23 14.49
CA LEU A 364 -5.76 9.37 15.78
C LEU A 364 -4.82 9.85 16.89
N GLN A 365 -3.58 9.35 16.92
CA GLN A 365 -2.55 9.82 17.85
C GLN A 365 -2.29 11.31 17.67
N ASP A 366 -2.09 11.76 16.45
CA ASP A 366 -1.80 13.16 16.16
C ASP A 366 -3.02 14.06 16.43
N LYS A 367 -4.23 13.68 16.01
CA LYS A 367 -5.46 14.49 16.15
C LYS A 367 -5.92 14.62 17.59
N PHE A 368 -5.95 13.49 18.31
CA PHE A 368 -6.52 13.41 19.65
C PHE A 368 -5.47 13.31 20.77
N GLY A 369 -4.17 13.26 20.44
CA GLY A 369 -3.09 13.11 21.42
C GLY A 369 -3.18 11.80 22.20
N LEU A 370 -3.58 10.71 21.53
CA LEU A 370 -3.68 9.39 22.14
C LEU A 370 -2.30 8.73 22.23
N SER A 371 -2.10 7.90 23.26
CA SER A 371 -0.97 6.97 23.28
C SER A 371 -1.22 5.84 22.28
N GLU A 372 -0.16 5.15 21.86
CA GLU A 372 -0.20 4.05 20.89
C GLU A 372 -1.21 2.98 21.27
N ALA A 373 -1.13 2.48 22.50
CA ALA A 373 -2.04 1.46 22.99
C ALA A 373 -3.50 1.92 22.98
N ARG A 374 -3.76 3.18 23.37
CA ARG A 374 -5.13 3.74 23.31
C ARG A 374 -5.59 3.93 21.88
N ALA A 375 -4.73 4.40 20.98
CA ALA A 375 -5.06 4.54 19.57
C ALA A 375 -5.35 3.18 18.92
N ALA A 376 -4.55 2.16 19.24
CA ALA A 376 -4.76 0.79 18.77
C ALA A 376 -6.11 0.21 19.19
N LEU A 377 -6.52 0.43 20.46
CA LEU A 377 -7.81 -0.06 20.96
C LEU A 377 -9.00 0.75 20.40
N VAL A 378 -8.91 2.09 20.44
CA VAL A 378 -9.98 2.98 19.96
C VAL A 378 -10.24 2.81 18.47
N MET A 379 -9.20 2.54 17.68
CA MET A 379 -9.31 2.25 16.27
C MET A 379 -9.64 0.76 16.04
N GLY A 380 -8.85 -0.14 16.64
CA GLY A 380 -8.86 -1.55 16.30
C GLY A 380 -10.18 -2.24 16.63
N ILE A 381 -10.79 -1.96 17.79
CA ILE A 381 -12.05 -2.60 18.19
C ILE A 381 -13.21 -2.22 17.25
N PRO A 382 -13.49 -0.94 16.95
CA PRO A 382 -14.57 -0.59 16.03
C PRO A 382 -14.33 -1.11 14.60
N VAL A 383 -13.09 -1.02 14.10
CA VAL A 383 -12.74 -1.52 12.76
C VAL A 383 -12.89 -3.03 12.69
N ALA A 384 -12.48 -3.78 13.74
CA ALA A 384 -12.68 -5.22 13.84
C ALA A 384 -14.16 -5.61 13.85
N VAL A 385 -15.00 -4.88 14.60
CA VAL A 385 -16.45 -5.13 14.63
C VAL A 385 -17.07 -4.93 13.24
N VAL A 386 -16.74 -3.83 12.56
CA VAL A 386 -17.21 -3.58 11.19
C VAL A 386 -16.74 -4.67 10.23
N SER A 387 -15.46 -5.08 10.33
CA SER A 387 -14.88 -6.15 9.52
C SER A 387 -15.63 -7.48 9.73
N ILE A 388 -15.86 -7.89 10.99
CA ILE A 388 -16.55 -9.14 11.31
C ILE A 388 -18.00 -9.11 10.83
N VAL A 389 -18.72 -8.00 11.02
CA VAL A 389 -20.12 -7.87 10.61
C VAL A 389 -20.26 -7.85 9.10
N ALA A 390 -19.35 -7.19 8.37
CA ALA A 390 -19.44 -7.08 6.92
C ALA A 390 -18.91 -8.32 6.18
N PHE A 391 -17.88 -8.99 6.69
CA PHE A 391 -17.14 -10.02 5.98
C PHE A 391 -17.12 -11.40 6.65
N GLY A 392 -17.57 -11.50 7.91
CA GLY A 392 -17.75 -12.77 8.62
C GLY A 392 -19.09 -13.44 8.35
N THR A 393 -19.77 -13.11 7.26
CA THR A 393 -21.12 -13.57 6.90
C THR A 393 -21.12 -14.27 5.54
N LYS A 394 -22.23 -14.91 5.19
CA LYS A 394 -22.42 -15.53 3.87
C LYS A 394 -22.29 -14.54 2.69
N ALA A 395 -22.49 -13.25 2.93
CA ALA A 395 -22.27 -12.18 1.96
C ALA A 395 -20.82 -11.65 1.93
N GLY A 396 -19.94 -12.21 2.74
CA GLY A 396 -18.57 -11.68 2.94
C GLY A 396 -17.77 -11.58 1.64
N MET A 397 -17.82 -12.59 0.78
CA MET A 397 -17.07 -12.60 -0.48
C MET A 397 -17.57 -11.56 -1.50
N PRO A 398 -18.86 -11.46 -1.83
CA PRO A 398 -19.38 -10.39 -2.70
C PRO A 398 -19.13 -8.98 -2.15
N ASN A 399 -19.32 -8.77 -0.84
CA ASN A 399 -19.04 -7.49 -0.20
C ASN A 399 -17.55 -7.12 -0.33
N LEU A 400 -16.66 -8.08 -0.10
CA LEU A 400 -15.21 -7.90 -0.18
C LEU A 400 -14.80 -7.50 -1.59
N ASP A 401 -15.23 -8.25 -2.59
CA ASP A 401 -14.84 -8.03 -3.98
C ASP A 401 -15.26 -6.63 -4.46
N VAL A 402 -16.48 -6.21 -4.15
CA VAL A 402 -16.97 -4.89 -4.52
C VAL A 402 -16.22 -3.77 -3.76
N VAL A 403 -16.04 -3.89 -2.43
CA VAL A 403 -15.32 -2.87 -1.65
C VAL A 403 -13.87 -2.77 -2.09
N ASP A 404 -13.20 -3.90 -2.36
CA ASP A 404 -11.83 -3.95 -2.86
C ASP A 404 -11.71 -3.21 -4.19
N LYS A 405 -12.56 -3.54 -5.16
CA LYS A 405 -12.59 -2.93 -6.51
C LYS A 405 -12.69 -1.41 -6.43
N TYR A 406 -13.71 -0.89 -5.73
CA TYR A 406 -13.96 0.55 -5.69
C TYR A 406 -12.94 1.31 -4.85
N THR A 407 -12.48 0.73 -3.74
CA THR A 407 -11.48 1.39 -2.88
C THR A 407 -10.13 1.47 -3.56
N ASN A 408 -9.68 0.42 -4.23
CA ASN A 408 -8.37 0.39 -4.88
C ASN A 408 -8.38 1.16 -6.20
N GLU A 409 -9.33 0.89 -7.10
CA GLU A 409 -9.28 1.43 -8.45
C GLU A 409 -9.83 2.85 -8.55
N ILE A 410 -10.71 3.28 -7.64
CA ILE A 410 -11.19 4.66 -7.57
C ILE A 410 -10.53 5.39 -6.39
N GLY A 411 -10.69 4.85 -5.17
CA GLY A 411 -10.27 5.54 -3.95
C GLY A 411 -8.80 5.92 -3.94
N ILE A 412 -7.90 4.94 -4.10
CA ILE A 412 -6.45 5.18 -4.07
C ILE A 412 -6.02 6.07 -5.24
N VAL A 413 -6.52 5.81 -6.45
CA VAL A 413 -6.13 6.58 -7.65
C VAL A 413 -6.60 8.04 -7.54
N LEU A 414 -7.83 8.27 -7.07
CA LEU A 414 -8.35 9.60 -6.80
C LEU A 414 -7.50 10.33 -5.75
N SER A 415 -7.13 9.64 -4.66
CA SER A 415 -6.24 10.20 -3.63
C SER A 415 -4.91 10.67 -4.21
N ALA A 416 -4.30 9.88 -5.07
CA ALA A 416 -3.03 10.21 -5.71
C ALA A 416 -3.13 11.44 -6.61
N VAL A 417 -4.14 11.47 -7.48
CA VAL A 417 -4.36 12.61 -8.39
C VAL A 417 -4.61 13.88 -7.58
N VAL A 418 -5.52 13.83 -6.60
CA VAL A 418 -5.85 14.97 -5.74
C VAL A 418 -4.62 15.43 -4.93
N MET A 419 -3.84 14.51 -4.39
CA MET A 419 -2.60 14.82 -3.69
C MET A 419 -1.61 15.56 -4.60
N MET A 420 -1.29 14.99 -5.76
CA MET A 420 -0.31 15.58 -6.69
C MET A 420 -0.77 16.93 -7.21
N VAL A 421 -2.02 17.07 -7.65
CA VAL A 421 -2.58 18.34 -8.10
C VAL A 421 -2.54 19.39 -6.99
N SER A 422 -2.95 19.02 -5.78
CA SER A 422 -2.95 19.95 -4.64
C SER A 422 -1.54 20.40 -4.26
N VAL A 423 -0.59 19.47 -4.18
CA VAL A 423 0.79 19.77 -3.77
C VAL A 423 1.56 20.53 -4.85
N MET A 424 1.45 20.09 -6.12
CA MET A 424 2.29 20.60 -7.20
C MET A 424 1.70 21.81 -7.89
N TRP A 425 0.36 21.84 -8.11
CA TRP A 425 -0.29 22.90 -8.88
C TRP A 425 -0.90 23.98 -7.98
N ILE A 426 -1.72 23.57 -7.00
CA ILE A 426 -2.46 24.53 -6.17
C ILE A 426 -1.53 25.21 -5.17
N LEU A 427 -0.70 24.44 -4.48
CA LEU A 427 0.20 24.94 -3.44
C LEU A 427 1.60 25.30 -3.95
N GLY A 428 1.99 24.81 -5.12
CA GLY A 428 3.28 25.09 -5.74
C GLY A 428 4.50 24.62 -4.93
N ARG A 429 4.36 23.55 -4.12
CA ARG A 429 5.41 23.07 -3.19
C ARG A 429 6.51 22.22 -3.85
N GLY A 430 6.46 22.01 -5.14
CA GLY A 430 7.37 21.12 -5.85
C GLY A 430 8.86 21.45 -5.68
N ARG A 431 9.23 22.76 -5.67
CA ARG A 431 10.62 23.20 -5.44
C ARG A 431 11.07 22.92 -4.01
N GLU A 432 10.23 23.19 -3.03
CA GLU A 432 10.51 22.95 -1.61
C GLU A 432 10.74 21.47 -1.33
N LEU A 433 9.90 20.59 -1.87
CA LEU A 433 10.02 19.14 -1.67
C LEU A 433 11.21 18.56 -2.43
N SER A 434 11.51 19.05 -3.64
CA SER A 434 12.70 18.70 -4.41
C SER A 434 13.98 19.09 -3.65
N PHE A 435 14.02 20.28 -3.07
CA PHE A 435 15.12 20.73 -2.21
C PHE A 435 15.28 19.83 -0.99
N HIS A 436 14.17 19.54 -0.29
CA HIS A 436 14.18 18.67 0.89
C HIS A 436 14.76 17.28 0.59
N LEU A 437 14.33 16.65 -0.49
CA LEU A 437 14.87 15.38 -0.94
C LEU A 437 16.34 15.45 -1.29
N SER A 438 16.78 16.53 -1.96
CA SER A 438 18.15 16.65 -2.45
C SER A 438 19.17 16.91 -1.34
N VAL A 439 18.80 17.72 -0.33
CA VAL A 439 19.70 18.08 0.78
C VAL A 439 19.92 16.90 1.74
N LEU A 440 18.92 16.08 1.92
CA LEU A 440 18.96 14.97 2.89
C LEU A 440 19.34 13.63 2.26
N SER A 441 19.54 13.57 0.94
CA SER A 441 19.69 12.30 0.24
C SER A 441 21.01 12.20 -0.53
N THR A 442 21.36 10.97 -0.92
CA THR A 442 22.61 10.65 -1.61
C THR A 442 22.71 11.28 -3.00
N PHE A 443 21.58 11.48 -3.67
CA PHE A 443 21.53 12.10 -5.00
C PHE A 443 20.47 13.19 -5.08
N LYS A 444 20.70 14.14 -6.01
CA LYS A 444 19.82 15.29 -6.20
C LYS A 444 18.54 14.89 -6.95
N VAL A 445 17.41 15.29 -6.40
CA VAL A 445 16.08 15.12 -7.03
C VAL A 445 15.70 16.45 -7.69
N GLY A 446 15.80 16.48 -9.02
CA GLY A 446 15.78 17.71 -9.80
C GLY A 446 14.47 17.99 -10.58
N PRO A 447 14.57 18.75 -11.69
CA PRO A 447 13.42 19.14 -12.52
C PRO A 447 12.65 17.97 -13.11
N ILE A 448 13.34 16.88 -13.48
CA ILE A 448 12.73 15.67 -14.05
C ILE A 448 11.71 15.09 -13.08
N TRP A 449 12.07 14.90 -11.79
CA TRP A 449 11.15 14.42 -10.78
C TRP A 449 9.92 15.35 -10.64
N ARG A 450 10.15 16.67 -10.66
CA ARG A 450 9.03 17.63 -10.61
C ARG A 450 8.11 17.49 -11.82
N LEU A 451 8.66 17.33 -13.02
CA LEU A 451 7.88 17.07 -14.24
C LEU A 451 7.06 15.78 -14.12
N LEU A 452 7.68 14.69 -13.67
CA LEU A 452 7.00 13.41 -13.51
C LEU A 452 5.83 13.49 -12.53
N VAL A 453 6.03 14.12 -11.36
CA VAL A 453 4.98 14.22 -10.33
C VAL A 453 3.92 15.30 -10.67
N SER A 454 4.30 16.36 -11.41
CA SER A 454 3.34 17.43 -11.73
C SER A 454 2.58 17.24 -13.04
N VAL A 455 3.11 16.44 -13.98
CA VAL A 455 2.48 16.31 -15.31
C VAL A 455 2.23 14.85 -15.65
N VAL A 456 3.29 14.03 -15.71
CA VAL A 456 3.19 12.67 -16.23
C VAL A 456 2.28 11.79 -15.36
N SER A 457 2.57 11.70 -14.05
CA SER A 457 1.79 10.85 -13.15
C SER A 457 0.34 11.32 -12.98
N PRO A 458 0.02 12.62 -12.76
CA PRO A 458 -1.37 13.05 -12.65
C PRO A 458 -2.19 12.82 -13.93
N LEU A 459 -1.59 13.01 -15.12
CA LEU A 459 -2.29 12.77 -16.38
C LEU A 459 -2.53 11.27 -16.60
N ALA A 460 -1.52 10.44 -16.39
CA ALA A 460 -1.67 8.99 -16.53
C ALA A 460 -2.73 8.43 -15.55
N LEU A 461 -2.63 8.78 -14.26
CA LEU A 461 -3.58 8.30 -13.25
C LEU A 461 -4.97 8.93 -13.41
N GLY A 462 -5.05 10.19 -13.84
CA GLY A 462 -6.31 10.85 -14.16
C GLY A 462 -7.05 10.19 -15.33
N TYR A 463 -6.30 9.78 -16.36
CA TYR A 463 -6.85 9.00 -17.47
C TYR A 463 -7.36 7.63 -16.99
N ILE A 464 -6.55 6.90 -16.22
CA ILE A 464 -6.96 5.60 -15.64
C ILE A 464 -8.24 5.77 -14.82
N LEU A 465 -8.28 6.75 -13.92
CA LEU A 465 -9.45 7.03 -13.11
C LEU A 465 -10.71 7.32 -13.96
N ALA A 466 -10.56 8.13 -15.02
CA ALA A 466 -11.67 8.47 -15.90
C ALA A 466 -12.21 7.24 -16.64
N VAL A 467 -11.33 6.39 -17.16
CA VAL A 467 -11.69 5.12 -17.84
C VAL A 467 -12.38 4.17 -16.87
N THR A 468 -11.81 3.98 -15.67
CA THR A 468 -12.38 3.08 -14.65
C THR A 468 -13.77 3.54 -14.20
N VAL A 469 -13.92 4.84 -13.90
CA VAL A 469 -15.22 5.40 -13.49
C VAL A 469 -16.25 5.25 -14.62
N HIS A 470 -15.85 5.54 -15.87
CA HIS A 470 -16.75 5.39 -17.03
C HIS A 470 -17.22 3.92 -17.17
N SER A 471 -16.30 2.97 -17.15
CA SER A 471 -16.64 1.54 -17.27
C SER A 471 -17.56 1.07 -16.14
N LEU A 472 -17.26 1.43 -14.88
CA LEU A 472 -18.10 1.05 -13.74
C LEU A 472 -19.51 1.68 -13.75
N LEU A 473 -19.66 2.85 -14.38
CA LEU A 473 -20.96 3.49 -14.53
C LEU A 473 -21.75 2.95 -15.73
N ALA A 474 -21.07 2.58 -16.82
CA ALA A 474 -21.70 2.09 -18.05
C ALA A 474 -22.04 0.59 -17.97
N ASP A 475 -21.07 -0.21 -17.53
CA ASP A 475 -21.11 -1.68 -17.63
C ASP A 475 -21.37 -2.35 -16.27
N GLY A 476 -21.21 -1.60 -15.16
CA GLY A 476 -21.23 -2.16 -13.82
C GLY A 476 -19.94 -2.93 -13.48
N TYR A 477 -20.04 -3.89 -12.56
CA TYR A 477 -18.91 -4.75 -12.17
C TYR A 477 -19.42 -6.18 -11.94
N GLU A 478 -18.85 -7.13 -12.67
CA GLU A 478 -19.26 -8.52 -12.65
C GLU A 478 -20.80 -8.65 -12.81
N SER A 479 -21.38 -9.69 -12.29
CA SER A 479 -22.85 -9.87 -12.29
C SER A 479 -23.52 -9.39 -10.99
N TYR A 480 -22.87 -8.48 -10.25
CA TYR A 480 -23.40 -8.00 -8.98
C TYR A 480 -24.58 -7.05 -9.15
N SER A 481 -25.48 -7.08 -8.17
CA SER A 481 -26.67 -6.22 -8.17
C SER A 481 -26.30 -4.74 -8.08
N ALA A 482 -27.06 -3.87 -8.74
CA ALA A 482 -26.88 -2.43 -8.65
C ALA A 482 -26.94 -1.91 -7.19
N THR A 483 -27.74 -2.55 -6.32
CA THR A 483 -27.82 -2.21 -4.92
C THR A 483 -26.47 -2.44 -4.21
N LEU A 484 -25.84 -3.59 -4.43
CA LEU A 484 -24.52 -3.89 -3.85
C LEU A 484 -23.45 -2.93 -4.36
N LEU A 485 -23.40 -2.67 -5.67
CA LEU A 485 -22.45 -1.74 -6.27
C LEU A 485 -22.64 -0.31 -5.75
N ASN A 486 -23.88 0.14 -5.56
CA ASN A 486 -24.15 1.49 -5.06
C ASN A 486 -23.87 1.61 -3.55
N VAL A 487 -24.22 0.62 -2.75
CA VAL A 487 -24.06 0.70 -1.27
C VAL A 487 -22.63 0.38 -0.85
N ALA A 488 -22.09 -0.76 -1.27
CA ALA A 488 -20.75 -1.17 -0.87
C ALA A 488 -19.64 -0.50 -1.72
N GLY A 489 -19.86 -0.32 -3.03
CA GLY A 489 -18.89 0.27 -3.94
C GLY A 489 -18.85 1.80 -3.86
N TRP A 490 -19.82 2.45 -4.52
CA TRP A 490 -19.91 3.92 -4.51
C TRP A 490 -20.10 4.48 -3.11
N GLY A 491 -20.84 3.78 -2.23
CA GLY A 491 -21.03 4.15 -0.83
C GLY A 491 -19.71 4.27 -0.07
N ALA A 492 -18.78 3.33 -0.26
CA ALA A 492 -17.45 3.39 0.36
C ALA A 492 -16.68 4.64 -0.07
N VAL A 493 -16.71 4.99 -1.36
CA VAL A 493 -16.04 6.18 -1.91
C VAL A 493 -16.68 7.47 -1.36
N ILE A 494 -18.01 7.56 -1.41
CA ILE A 494 -18.75 8.74 -0.94
C ILE A 494 -18.56 8.95 0.56
N VAL A 495 -18.68 7.87 1.36
CA VAL A 495 -18.45 7.92 2.81
C VAL A 495 -17.02 8.35 3.12
N SER A 496 -16.02 7.84 2.37
CA SER A 496 -14.63 8.25 2.54
C SER A 496 -14.44 9.75 2.31
N ILE A 497 -15.03 10.29 1.26
CA ILE A 497 -14.98 11.72 0.96
C ILE A 497 -15.71 12.53 2.04
N ALA A 498 -16.95 12.18 2.35
CA ALA A 498 -17.76 12.91 3.34
C ALA A 498 -17.12 12.90 4.74
N ALA A 499 -16.69 11.73 5.21
CA ALA A 499 -16.00 11.59 6.50
C ALA A 499 -14.70 12.39 6.55
N SER A 500 -13.95 12.45 5.45
CA SER A 500 -12.70 13.22 5.39
C SER A 500 -12.95 14.73 5.61
N PHE A 501 -14.01 15.29 5.05
CA PHE A 501 -14.39 16.67 5.28
C PHE A 501 -14.91 16.88 6.71
N VAL A 502 -15.74 16.00 7.23
CA VAL A 502 -16.23 16.08 8.62
C VAL A 502 -15.05 16.06 9.59
N LEU A 503 -14.10 15.13 9.44
CA LEU A 503 -12.93 15.04 10.30
C LEU A 503 -12.00 16.24 10.20
N ALA A 504 -11.88 16.86 9.03
CA ALA A 504 -11.05 18.04 8.82
C ALA A 504 -11.68 19.33 9.36
N PHE A 505 -13.00 19.50 9.20
CA PHE A 505 -13.67 20.77 9.47
C PHE A 505 -14.44 20.80 10.81
N ALA A 506 -15.07 19.70 11.21
CA ALA A 506 -15.89 19.63 12.41
C ALA A 506 -15.13 19.15 13.65
N VAL A 507 -14.07 18.34 13.48
CA VAL A 507 -13.31 17.79 14.60
C VAL A 507 -12.07 18.64 14.88
N PRO A 508 -11.93 19.25 16.08
CA PRO A 508 -10.78 20.07 16.42
C PRO A 508 -9.53 19.22 16.73
N TRP A 509 -8.37 19.82 16.53
CA TRP A 509 -7.10 19.27 17.00
C TRP A 509 -6.93 19.51 18.50
N LYS A 510 -6.41 18.51 19.22
CA LYS A 510 -6.12 18.63 20.66
C LYS A 510 -4.93 19.58 20.93
N LYS A 511 -3.95 19.60 20.01
CA LYS A 511 -2.80 20.51 20.03
C LYS A 511 -2.80 21.33 18.76
N ASP A 512 -2.19 22.51 18.78
CA ASP A 512 -2.03 23.31 17.55
C ASP A 512 -1.23 22.52 16.49
N PRO A 513 -1.83 22.15 15.36
CA PRO A 513 -1.14 21.40 14.32
C PRO A 513 -0.05 22.22 13.64
N LEU A 514 -0.07 23.56 13.77
CA LEU A 514 0.88 24.47 13.14
C LEU A 514 2.08 24.81 14.02
N ASP A 515 2.08 24.37 15.30
CA ASP A 515 3.25 24.46 16.18
C ASP A 515 4.31 23.43 15.76
N PHE A 516 5.05 23.79 14.72
CA PHE A 516 6.08 22.94 14.15
C PHE A 516 7.08 23.77 13.31
N GLU A 517 8.34 23.35 13.27
CA GLU A 517 9.36 23.90 12.40
C GLU A 517 9.86 22.83 11.41
N ALA A 518 9.79 23.15 10.11
CA ALA A 518 10.29 22.26 9.05
C ALA A 518 11.81 22.32 8.96
N TYR A 519 12.46 21.17 8.86
CA TYR A 519 13.91 21.05 8.71
C TYR A 519 14.26 20.28 7.42
N PRO A 520 15.28 20.69 6.65
CA PRO A 520 16.00 21.96 6.72
C PRO A 520 15.10 23.16 6.36
N ARG A 521 15.50 24.38 6.78
CA ARG A 521 14.77 25.60 6.41
C ARG A 521 14.86 25.84 4.90
N TYR A 522 13.76 26.20 4.28
CA TYR A 522 13.67 26.53 2.86
C TYR A 522 13.40 28.04 2.69
N GLY A 523 14.33 28.76 2.05
CA GLY A 523 14.24 30.19 1.85
C GLY A 523 13.49 30.63 0.59
N GLY A 524 12.99 29.68 -0.24
CA GLY A 524 12.28 29.99 -1.47
C GLY A 524 10.83 30.45 -1.23
N PHE A 525 10.29 31.19 -2.18
CA PHE A 525 8.89 31.64 -2.19
C PHE A 525 7.94 30.43 -2.28
N VAL A 526 6.94 30.39 -1.42
CA VAL A 526 5.91 29.36 -1.41
C VAL A 526 4.55 30.04 -1.58
N TRP A 527 3.88 29.74 -2.67
CA TRP A 527 2.58 30.32 -2.99
C TRP A 527 1.51 29.90 -1.96
N GLY A 528 0.68 30.82 -1.52
CA GLY A 528 -0.45 30.55 -0.63
C GLY A 528 -0.16 30.58 0.88
N THR A 529 1.08 30.69 1.35
CA THR A 529 1.36 30.74 2.80
C THR A 529 1.48 32.16 3.38
N GLY A 530 1.62 33.20 2.54
CA GLY A 530 1.82 34.58 2.98
C GLY A 530 3.09 34.80 3.86
N ARG A 531 3.89 33.76 4.05
CA ARG A 531 5.18 33.83 4.74
C ARG A 531 6.30 33.68 3.70
N SER A 532 6.91 34.76 3.32
CA SER A 532 8.32 34.72 2.92
C SER A 532 9.08 34.11 4.10
N GLY A 533 9.93 33.11 3.86
CA GLY A 533 10.83 32.67 4.92
C GLY A 533 11.53 33.89 5.48
N SER A 534 11.16 34.33 6.68
CA SER A 534 11.77 35.49 7.31
C SER A 534 13.18 35.13 7.75
N ALA A 535 14.14 35.42 6.90
CA ALA A 535 15.46 35.83 7.35
C ALA A 535 15.26 37.22 7.97
N GLY A 536 15.64 37.41 9.22
CA GLY A 536 15.41 38.65 9.93
C GLY A 536 15.98 39.87 9.22
N GLY A 537 15.20 40.92 9.21
CA GLY A 537 15.58 42.34 9.23
C GLY A 537 16.24 42.92 7.98
N GLY A 538 15.54 43.81 7.28
CA GLY A 538 16.09 44.93 6.56
C GLY A 538 15.97 44.92 5.05
N GLY A 539 15.11 45.84 4.51
CA GLY A 539 15.30 46.52 3.22
C GLY A 539 14.97 45.74 1.96
N GLY A 540 13.96 46.24 1.24
CA GLY A 540 13.49 45.66 -0.01
C GLY A 540 14.56 45.56 -1.10
N GLU A 541 14.58 44.40 -1.71
CA GLU A 541 15.02 44.16 -3.07
C GLU A 541 14.36 42.87 -3.57
N VAL A 542 13.80 42.95 -4.79
CA VAL A 542 13.26 41.79 -5.50
C VAL A 542 14.45 40.92 -5.90
N ALA A 543 14.84 39.99 -5.04
CA ALA A 543 15.90 39.03 -5.34
C ALA A 543 15.39 37.97 -6.30
N THR A 544 15.91 37.95 -7.50
CA THR A 544 15.91 36.82 -8.43
C THR A 544 16.47 35.61 -7.68
N ALA A 545 15.69 34.50 -7.64
CA ALA A 545 16.03 33.28 -6.93
C ALA A 545 17.35 32.69 -7.42
N ARG A 546 18.45 32.99 -6.72
CA ARG A 546 19.67 32.19 -6.76
C ARG A 546 19.43 30.91 -5.96
N GLU A 547 19.80 29.78 -6.53
CA GLU A 547 19.87 28.52 -5.76
C GLU A 547 20.80 28.76 -4.55
N PRO A 548 20.42 28.43 -3.32
CA PRO A 548 21.30 28.58 -2.18
C PRO A 548 22.52 27.69 -2.36
N GLU A 549 23.70 28.29 -2.23
CA GLU A 549 24.97 27.56 -2.22
C GLU A 549 25.01 26.55 -1.05
N PRO A 550 25.76 25.44 -1.19
CA PRO A 550 25.75 24.31 -0.26
C PRO A 550 26.59 24.51 0.99
N GLU A 551 26.55 25.66 1.66
CA GLU A 551 27.34 25.93 2.88
C GLU A 551 26.95 25.09 4.12
N LEU A 552 25.91 24.27 4.05
CA LEU A 552 25.43 23.44 5.19
C LEU A 552 25.84 21.96 5.12
N VAL A 553 26.78 21.61 4.24
CA VAL A 553 27.23 20.19 4.07
C VAL A 553 28.56 19.91 4.82
N VAL A 554 29.16 20.85 5.47
CA VAL A 554 30.46 20.63 6.15
C VAL A 554 30.25 20.62 7.66
N GLU A 555 29.86 19.49 8.20
CA GLU A 555 30.22 18.91 9.49
C GLU A 555 29.43 17.60 9.73
N VAL A 556 29.78 16.60 8.96
CA VAL A 556 29.54 15.22 9.39
C VAL A 556 30.82 14.72 10.03
N THR A 557 30.91 14.79 11.34
CA THR A 557 31.99 14.18 12.10
C THR A 557 31.98 12.66 11.88
N ALA A 558 33.17 12.07 11.84
CA ALA A 558 33.42 10.67 11.49
C ALA A 558 32.76 9.64 12.43
N GLU A 559 32.03 10.05 13.45
CA GLU A 559 31.38 9.17 14.45
C GLU A 559 29.97 8.65 14.04
N GLU A 560 29.36 9.13 12.96
CA GLU A 560 28.03 8.63 12.52
C GLU A 560 28.09 7.65 11.32
N ARG A 561 29.26 7.08 11.02
CA ARG A 561 29.44 6.11 9.93
C ARG A 561 29.41 4.63 10.34
N ASN A 562 28.98 4.28 11.54
CA ASN A 562 28.78 2.88 11.94
C ASN A 562 27.32 2.52 12.10
#